data_27f37d617e24a230f467266adb2556a7
#
_entry.id   27f37d617e24a230f467266adb2556a7
#
_cell.length_a   1.000
_cell.length_b   1.000
_cell.length_c   1.000
_cell.angle_alpha   90.00
_cell.angle_beta   90.00
_cell.angle_gamma   90.00
#
_symmetry.space_group_name_H-M   'P 1'
#
loop_
_entity.id
_entity.type
_entity.pdbx_description
1 polymer ?
#
loop_
_entity_poly.entity_id
_entity_poly.type
_entity_poly.pdbx_seq_one_letter_code
_entity_poly.pdbx_strand_id
1 'polypeptide(L)'
;MNLIELGSVLGGFFEGGAGPTHDELDRAVHRVGLQRGDPAPGGRSPTGPLGKTKRIRELMVFATDCDSAAGIRLAKHVVDLLRADGAFEPTLPGFAGVEKVVRLKAAFSRLGFTMYPDGGLLPTVIDNLTGTELTDALRVYVNRLNLNPDDAPLQVGTGKELDEAAARQVLIDRLGEYPIGGHSGSFPATLARAFVTIGLDVAPDLSAQLNADPRRQVHQCLFLLGLAVNRLRNDAGTGHGIPDPPEGRAPSLPPNPG
;
A
#
# COMPACT_ATOMS: atom_id res chain seq x y z
N MET A 1 3.03 7.24 -10.42
CA MET A 1 1.76 7.99 -10.51
C MET A 1 1.69 8.92 -9.32
N ASN A 2 1.15 10.08 -9.52
CA ASN A 2 1.20 11.18 -8.58
C ASN A 2 -0.22 11.34 -8.00
N LEU A 3 -0.36 11.67 -6.73
CA LEU A 3 -1.63 12.00 -6.08
C LEU A 3 -2.40 13.13 -6.80
N ILE A 4 -1.68 13.98 -7.54
CA ILE A 4 -2.26 15.04 -8.38
C ILE A 4 -3.21 14.47 -9.44
N GLU A 5 -2.82 13.37 -10.10
CA GLU A 5 -3.68 12.69 -11.06
C GLU A 5 -4.92 12.11 -10.37
N LEU A 6 -4.73 11.46 -9.21
CA LEU A 6 -5.84 10.95 -8.41
C LEU A 6 -6.80 12.08 -7.98
N GLY A 7 -6.25 13.23 -7.54
CA GLY A 7 -7.04 14.42 -7.21
C GLY A 7 -7.85 14.96 -8.40
N SER A 8 -7.28 14.90 -9.60
CA SER A 8 -7.98 15.30 -10.82
C SER A 8 -9.12 14.34 -11.16
N VAL A 9 -8.91 13.03 -11.03
CA VAL A 9 -9.95 12.03 -11.27
C VAL A 9 -11.07 12.12 -10.23
N LEU A 10 -10.73 12.22 -8.93
CA LEU A 10 -11.70 12.41 -7.85
C LEU A 10 -12.51 13.72 -8.04
N GLY A 11 -11.83 14.80 -8.44
CA GLY A 11 -12.47 16.08 -8.71
C GLY A 11 -13.59 15.98 -9.76
N GLY A 12 -13.48 15.08 -10.71
CA GLY A 12 -14.52 14.83 -11.72
C GLY A 12 -15.85 14.33 -11.14
N PHE A 13 -15.84 13.70 -9.96
CA PHE A 13 -17.06 13.24 -9.28
C PHE A 13 -17.87 14.40 -8.63
N PHE A 14 -17.28 15.57 -8.50
CA PHE A 14 -17.93 16.75 -7.88
C PHE A 14 -18.51 17.74 -8.88
N GLU A 15 -18.43 17.45 -10.16
CA GLU A 15 -19.01 18.28 -11.22
C GLU A 15 -20.53 18.39 -11.05
N GLY A 16 -21.07 19.58 -11.33
CA GLY A 16 -22.51 19.83 -11.17
C GLY A 16 -23.00 19.87 -9.73
N GLY A 17 -22.10 19.97 -8.74
CA GLY A 17 -22.46 19.98 -7.33
C GLY A 17 -22.65 18.60 -6.70
N ALA A 18 -22.43 17.51 -7.46
CA ALA A 18 -22.53 16.14 -6.98
C ALA A 18 -21.50 15.79 -5.88
N GLY A 19 -21.66 14.60 -5.28
CA GLY A 19 -20.77 14.04 -4.26
C GLY A 19 -20.86 14.73 -2.90
N PRO A 20 -19.95 14.37 -1.95
CA PRO A 20 -20.01 14.79 -0.57
C PRO A 20 -20.03 16.33 -0.41
N THR A 21 -20.66 16.78 0.66
CA THR A 21 -20.74 18.17 1.06
C THR A 21 -19.38 18.74 1.49
N HIS A 22 -19.26 20.06 1.58
CA HIS A 22 -18.06 20.69 2.13
C HIS A 22 -17.79 20.26 3.59
N ASP A 23 -18.83 20.08 4.40
CA ASP A 23 -18.71 19.65 5.80
C ASP A 23 -18.21 18.20 5.92
N GLU A 24 -18.61 17.32 4.99
CA GLU A 24 -18.10 15.96 4.93
C GLU A 24 -16.64 15.93 4.50
N LEU A 25 -16.26 16.78 3.54
CA LEU A 25 -14.86 16.94 3.16
C LEU A 25 -14.04 17.54 4.31
N ASP A 26 -14.56 18.50 5.08
CA ASP A 26 -13.87 19.02 6.27
C ASP A 26 -13.56 17.90 7.27
N ARG A 27 -14.54 17.06 7.56
CA ARG A 27 -14.36 15.92 8.46
C ARG A 27 -13.32 14.94 7.93
N ALA A 28 -13.34 14.65 6.63
CA ALA A 28 -12.36 13.76 6.00
C ALA A 28 -10.94 14.35 6.07
N VAL A 29 -10.77 15.63 5.74
CA VAL A 29 -9.50 16.36 5.82
C VAL A 29 -8.96 16.40 7.25
N HIS A 30 -9.84 16.64 8.23
CA HIS A 30 -9.47 16.64 9.65
C HIS A 30 -8.99 15.28 10.13
N ARG A 31 -9.70 14.22 9.75
CA ARG A 31 -9.37 12.84 10.13
C ARG A 31 -7.99 12.40 9.67
N VAL A 32 -7.52 12.91 8.54
CA VAL A 32 -6.20 12.54 7.99
C VAL A 32 -5.08 13.54 8.28
N GLY A 33 -5.37 14.65 8.96
CA GLY A 33 -4.36 15.63 9.37
C GLY A 33 -3.93 16.62 8.29
N LEU A 34 -4.71 16.81 7.21
CA LEU A 34 -4.37 17.70 6.09
C LEU A 34 -4.97 19.13 6.18
N GLN A 35 -5.44 19.56 7.35
CA GLN A 35 -6.10 20.86 7.53
C GLN A 35 -5.26 22.05 7.10
N ARG A 36 -3.92 21.96 7.29
CA ARG A 36 -2.98 23.04 6.93
C ARG A 36 -2.89 23.28 5.43
N GLY A 37 -3.19 22.26 4.62
CA GLY A 37 -3.19 22.32 3.16
C GLY A 37 -4.55 22.57 2.56
N ASP A 38 -5.60 22.72 3.38
CA ASP A 38 -6.95 22.92 2.88
C ASP A 38 -7.13 24.37 2.38
N PRO A 39 -7.34 24.58 1.07
CA PRO A 39 -7.46 25.91 0.51
C PRO A 39 -8.81 26.57 0.84
N ALA A 40 -9.80 25.80 1.30
CA ALA A 40 -11.16 26.30 1.50
C ALA A 40 -11.94 25.51 2.56
N PRO A 41 -11.58 25.60 3.84
CA PRO A 41 -12.39 25.03 4.91
C PRO A 41 -13.85 25.56 4.82
N GLY A 42 -14.85 24.67 4.98
CA GLY A 42 -16.25 25.03 4.80
C GLY A 42 -16.63 25.51 3.39
N GLY A 43 -15.80 25.25 2.39
CA GLY A 43 -16.01 25.71 1.01
C GLY A 43 -15.66 27.17 0.76
N ARG A 44 -15.02 27.85 1.71
CA ARG A 44 -14.63 29.26 1.61
C ARG A 44 -13.12 29.44 1.65
N SER A 45 -12.56 30.01 0.60
CA SER A 45 -11.18 30.47 0.55
C SER A 45 -11.08 31.97 0.92
N PRO A 46 -9.88 32.50 1.20
CA PRO A 46 -9.65 33.92 1.42
C PRO A 46 -10.13 34.81 0.26
N THR A 47 -10.22 34.28 -0.94
CA THR A 47 -10.63 34.99 -2.17
C THR A 47 -12.07 34.73 -2.57
N GLY A 48 -12.83 33.95 -1.78
CA GLY A 48 -14.26 33.66 -2.05
C GLY A 48 -14.59 32.16 -2.06
N PRO A 49 -15.79 31.79 -2.51
CA PRO A 49 -16.20 30.39 -2.57
C PRO A 49 -15.29 29.56 -3.47
N LEU A 50 -14.90 28.36 -3.00
CA LEU A 50 -14.11 27.43 -3.79
C LEU A 50 -14.90 26.13 -3.99
N GLY A 51 -15.04 25.71 -5.25
CA GLY A 51 -15.73 24.47 -5.59
C GLY A 51 -14.96 23.23 -5.13
N LYS A 52 -15.70 22.17 -4.78
CA LYS A 52 -15.17 20.90 -4.27
C LYS A 52 -14.11 20.27 -5.19
N THR A 53 -14.34 20.35 -6.50
CA THR A 53 -13.39 19.89 -7.53
C THR A 53 -12.00 20.51 -7.37
N LYS A 54 -11.94 21.83 -7.24
CA LYS A 54 -10.68 22.56 -7.09
C LYS A 54 -10.08 22.30 -5.72
N ARG A 55 -10.88 22.28 -4.67
CA ARG A 55 -10.47 21.99 -3.31
C ARG A 55 -9.75 20.65 -3.19
N ILE A 56 -10.35 19.57 -3.72
CA ILE A 56 -9.71 18.23 -3.64
C ILE A 56 -8.42 18.15 -4.45
N ARG A 57 -8.36 18.82 -5.61
CA ARG A 57 -7.11 18.88 -6.40
C ARG A 57 -5.99 19.55 -5.64
N GLU A 58 -6.22 20.70 -5.04
CA GLU A 58 -5.22 21.43 -4.27
C GLU A 58 -4.78 20.67 -3.01
N LEU A 59 -5.71 20.00 -2.31
CA LEU A 59 -5.40 19.12 -1.20
C LEU A 59 -4.48 17.96 -1.62
N MET A 60 -4.71 17.36 -2.79
CA MET A 60 -3.85 16.28 -3.28
C MET A 60 -2.47 16.77 -3.74
N VAL A 61 -2.38 18.00 -4.27
CA VAL A 61 -1.09 18.66 -4.54
C VAL A 61 -0.33 18.85 -3.23
N PHE A 62 -0.95 19.47 -2.24
CA PHE A 62 -0.34 19.66 -0.92
C PHE A 62 0.10 18.35 -0.27
N ALA A 63 -0.74 17.31 -0.32
CA ALA A 63 -0.41 16.00 0.22
C ALA A 63 0.76 15.34 -0.51
N THR A 64 0.94 15.59 -1.81
CA THR A 64 2.10 15.08 -2.56
C THR A 64 3.41 15.60 -1.99
N ASP A 65 3.43 16.85 -1.55
CA ASP A 65 4.64 17.52 -1.08
C ASP A 65 4.90 17.33 0.42
N CYS A 66 3.83 17.11 1.21
CA CYS A 66 3.92 17.13 2.67
C CYS A 66 3.68 15.77 3.34
N ASP A 67 2.67 15.00 2.90
CA ASP A 67 2.29 13.69 3.46
C ASP A 67 1.46 12.90 2.45
N SER A 68 2.15 12.17 1.59
CA SER A 68 1.52 11.33 0.57
C SER A 68 0.63 10.24 1.17
N ALA A 69 0.95 9.73 2.36
CA ALA A 69 0.14 8.72 3.05
C ALA A 69 -1.20 9.31 3.49
N ALA A 70 -1.21 10.54 4.05
CA ALA A 70 -2.44 11.25 4.38
C ALA A 70 -3.28 11.53 3.12
N GLY A 71 -2.63 11.86 1.99
CA GLY A 71 -3.31 12.02 0.70
C GLY A 71 -4.04 10.76 0.25
N ILE A 72 -3.40 9.59 0.36
CA ILE A 72 -4.03 8.30 0.05
C ILE A 72 -5.20 8.02 1.00
N ARG A 73 -5.03 8.27 2.31
CA ARG A 73 -6.12 8.12 3.29
C ARG A 73 -7.29 9.03 2.99
N LEU A 74 -7.02 10.30 2.61
CA LEU A 74 -8.07 11.23 2.19
C LEU A 74 -8.83 10.72 0.97
N ALA A 75 -8.11 10.25 -0.06
CA ALA A 75 -8.74 9.70 -1.26
C ALA A 75 -9.67 8.52 -0.94
N LYS A 76 -9.26 7.61 -0.05
CA LYS A 76 -10.10 6.49 0.41
C LYS A 76 -11.36 6.99 1.11
N HIS A 77 -11.25 7.93 2.05
CA HIS A 77 -12.41 8.51 2.72
C HIS A 77 -13.37 9.20 1.74
N VAL A 78 -12.83 9.89 0.73
CA VAL A 78 -13.67 10.49 -0.32
C VAL A 78 -14.41 9.43 -1.12
N VAL A 79 -13.74 8.29 -1.45
CA VAL A 79 -14.40 7.16 -2.13
C VAL A 79 -15.48 6.54 -1.26
N ASP A 80 -15.25 6.39 0.05
CA ASP A 80 -16.28 5.88 0.97
C ASP A 80 -17.51 6.79 1.03
N LEU A 81 -17.31 8.12 1.01
CA LEU A 81 -18.40 9.09 0.93
C LEU A 81 -19.15 9.00 -0.40
N LEU A 82 -18.43 8.93 -1.52
CA LEU A 82 -19.03 8.74 -2.85
C LEU A 82 -19.81 7.42 -2.94
N ARG A 83 -19.32 6.38 -2.29
CA ARG A 83 -20.01 5.09 -2.19
C ARG A 83 -21.33 5.20 -1.41
N ALA A 84 -21.31 5.92 -0.29
CA ALA A 84 -22.50 6.18 0.50
C ALA A 84 -23.56 6.98 -0.30
N ASP A 85 -23.12 7.88 -1.18
CA ASP A 85 -23.98 8.65 -2.10
C ASP A 85 -24.46 7.86 -3.32
N GLY A 86 -24.06 6.57 -3.45
CA GLY A 86 -24.45 5.73 -4.57
C GLY A 86 -23.70 6.00 -5.88
N ALA A 87 -22.55 6.66 -5.85
CA ALA A 87 -21.82 7.06 -7.05
C ALA A 87 -21.33 5.89 -7.91
N PHE A 88 -21.27 4.67 -7.36
CA PHE A 88 -20.80 3.45 -8.03
C PHE A 88 -21.93 2.50 -8.43
N GLU A 89 -23.15 2.76 -8.05
CA GLU A 89 -24.30 1.91 -8.32
C GLU A 89 -25.12 2.41 -9.51
N PRO A 90 -25.07 1.72 -10.68
CA PRO A 90 -25.72 2.20 -11.92
C PRO A 90 -27.23 2.40 -11.81
N THR A 91 -27.89 1.77 -10.84
CA THR A 91 -29.34 1.84 -10.64
C THR A 91 -29.76 3.04 -9.79
N LEU A 92 -28.81 3.73 -9.14
CA LEU A 92 -29.08 4.86 -8.26
C LEU A 92 -28.95 6.22 -8.99
N PRO A 93 -29.76 7.22 -8.60
CA PRO A 93 -29.67 8.57 -9.19
C PRO A 93 -28.30 9.26 -9.01
N GLY A 94 -27.55 8.85 -7.98
CA GLY A 94 -26.20 9.35 -7.68
C GLY A 94 -25.11 8.78 -8.55
N PHE A 95 -25.39 7.86 -9.47
CA PHE A 95 -24.38 7.19 -10.29
C PHE A 95 -23.54 8.19 -11.09
N ALA A 96 -22.22 8.13 -10.88
CA ALA A 96 -21.29 9.07 -11.48
C ALA A 96 -20.99 8.83 -12.97
N GLY A 97 -21.42 7.67 -13.51
CA GLY A 97 -21.19 7.24 -14.88
C GLY A 97 -19.98 6.32 -15.02
N VAL A 98 -20.09 5.38 -15.97
CA VAL A 98 -19.10 4.30 -16.20
C VAL A 98 -17.69 4.85 -16.44
N GLU A 99 -17.56 5.90 -17.23
CA GLU A 99 -16.26 6.46 -17.60
C GLU A 99 -15.49 6.99 -16.37
N LYS A 100 -16.16 7.72 -15.46
CA LYS A 100 -15.53 8.23 -14.24
C LYS A 100 -15.11 7.09 -13.31
N VAL A 101 -15.94 6.07 -13.18
CA VAL A 101 -15.64 4.87 -12.37
C VAL A 101 -14.43 4.12 -12.94
N VAL A 102 -14.37 3.90 -14.25
CA VAL A 102 -13.23 3.24 -14.91
C VAL A 102 -11.94 4.02 -14.70
N ARG A 103 -11.96 5.34 -14.86
CA ARG A 103 -10.80 6.20 -14.61
C ARG A 103 -10.34 6.13 -13.16
N LEU A 104 -11.27 6.13 -12.21
CA LEU A 104 -10.95 6.05 -10.78
C LEU A 104 -10.35 4.67 -10.43
N LYS A 105 -10.93 3.59 -10.95
CA LYS A 105 -10.40 2.23 -10.82
C LYS A 105 -8.96 2.15 -11.34
N ALA A 106 -8.69 2.68 -12.54
CA ALA A 106 -7.35 2.72 -13.11
C ALA A 106 -6.38 3.56 -12.26
N ALA A 107 -6.86 4.68 -11.68
CA ALA A 107 -6.06 5.51 -10.80
C ALA A 107 -5.66 4.78 -9.52
N PHE A 108 -6.58 4.09 -8.86
CA PHE A 108 -6.28 3.30 -7.66
C PHE A 108 -5.45 2.05 -7.95
N SER A 109 -5.66 1.38 -9.10
CA SER A 109 -4.83 0.25 -9.51
C SER A 109 -3.34 0.63 -9.58
N ARG A 110 -3.01 1.81 -10.10
CA ARG A 110 -1.63 2.32 -10.16
C ARG A 110 -1.04 2.65 -8.77
N LEU A 111 -1.87 2.75 -7.74
CA LEU A 111 -1.47 2.93 -6.34
C LEU A 111 -1.45 1.61 -5.54
N GLY A 112 -1.66 0.47 -6.20
CA GLY A 112 -1.67 -0.84 -5.55
C GLY A 112 -2.98 -1.18 -4.85
N PHE A 113 -4.09 -0.61 -5.31
CA PHE A 113 -5.41 -0.94 -4.79
C PHE A 113 -6.31 -1.50 -5.89
N THR A 114 -7.02 -2.57 -5.56
CA THR A 114 -8.11 -3.10 -6.37
C THR A 114 -9.41 -2.44 -5.93
N MET A 115 -10.07 -1.76 -6.88
CA MET A 115 -11.39 -1.15 -6.65
C MET A 115 -12.48 -2.09 -7.17
N TYR A 116 -13.40 -2.48 -6.30
CA TYR A 116 -14.56 -3.31 -6.61
C TYR A 116 -15.66 -2.50 -7.30
N PRO A 117 -16.64 -3.16 -7.95
CA PRO A 117 -17.74 -2.46 -8.63
C PRO A 117 -18.53 -1.52 -7.72
N ASP A 118 -18.67 -1.86 -6.45
CA ASP A 118 -19.38 -1.07 -5.44
C ASP A 118 -18.56 0.09 -4.86
N GLY A 119 -17.35 0.31 -5.35
CA GLY A 119 -16.43 1.33 -4.84
C GLY A 119 -15.54 0.85 -3.68
N GLY A 120 -15.67 -0.39 -3.23
CA GLY A 120 -14.80 -0.95 -2.19
C GLY A 120 -13.33 -0.97 -2.63
N LEU A 121 -12.40 -0.61 -1.74
CA LEU A 121 -10.97 -0.55 -2.01
C LEU A 121 -10.21 -1.53 -1.11
N LEU A 122 -9.52 -2.48 -1.73
CA LEU A 122 -8.59 -3.38 -1.03
C LEU A 122 -7.19 -3.28 -1.65
N PRO A 123 -6.13 -3.54 -0.88
CA PRO A 123 -4.80 -3.73 -1.45
C PRO A 123 -4.86 -4.79 -2.55
N THR A 124 -4.13 -4.56 -3.65
CA THR A 124 -4.05 -5.56 -4.72
C THR A 124 -3.33 -6.79 -4.20
N VAL A 125 -3.95 -7.96 -4.36
CA VAL A 125 -3.33 -9.25 -4.01
C VAL A 125 -2.47 -9.70 -5.19
N ILE A 126 -1.19 -9.95 -4.94
CA ILE A 126 -0.21 -10.34 -5.98
C ILE A 126 0.00 -11.85 -6.09
N ASP A 127 -0.66 -12.62 -5.23
CA ASP A 127 -0.39 -14.06 -5.08
C ASP A 127 -0.71 -14.92 -6.31
N ASN A 128 -1.62 -14.45 -7.16
CA ASN A 128 -2.07 -15.19 -8.36
C ASN A 128 -1.62 -14.53 -9.68
N LEU A 129 -0.81 -13.46 -9.60
CA LEU A 129 -0.31 -12.77 -10.78
C LEU A 129 0.98 -13.43 -11.29
N THR A 130 1.19 -13.44 -12.60
CA THR A 130 2.38 -13.98 -13.27
C THR A 130 2.83 -13.08 -14.41
N GLY A 131 4.07 -13.25 -14.87
CA GLY A 131 4.58 -12.55 -16.05
C GLY A 131 4.54 -11.03 -15.93
N THR A 132 4.06 -10.36 -16.98
CA THR A 132 4.00 -8.89 -17.04
C THR A 132 3.06 -8.29 -16.02
N GLU A 133 1.92 -8.93 -15.72
CA GLU A 133 0.96 -8.46 -14.73
C GLU A 133 1.58 -8.44 -13.33
N LEU A 134 2.35 -9.47 -12.97
CA LEU A 134 3.08 -9.48 -11.70
C LEU A 134 4.17 -8.40 -11.68
N THR A 135 4.94 -8.25 -12.77
CA THR A 135 5.98 -7.22 -12.87
C THR A 135 5.41 -5.81 -12.65
N ASP A 136 4.27 -5.51 -13.26
CA ASP A 136 3.61 -4.22 -13.11
C ASP A 136 3.04 -4.05 -11.69
N ALA A 137 2.48 -5.08 -11.10
CA ALA A 137 2.03 -5.06 -9.71
C ALA A 137 3.21 -4.85 -8.73
N LEU A 138 4.34 -5.52 -8.93
CA LEU A 138 5.54 -5.33 -8.11
C LEU A 138 6.07 -3.89 -8.17
N ARG A 139 6.08 -3.26 -9.35
CA ARG A 139 6.42 -1.83 -9.49
C ARG A 139 5.49 -0.93 -8.69
N VAL A 140 4.20 -1.24 -8.70
CA VAL A 140 3.20 -0.51 -7.92
C VAL A 140 3.46 -0.64 -6.42
N TYR A 141 3.81 -1.84 -5.94
CA TYR A 141 4.19 -2.07 -4.55
C TYR A 141 5.43 -1.28 -4.15
N VAL A 142 6.47 -1.27 -4.98
CA VAL A 142 7.67 -0.43 -4.75
C VAL A 142 7.31 1.05 -4.67
N ASN A 143 6.46 1.54 -5.57
CA ASN A 143 5.99 2.93 -5.53
C ASN A 143 5.20 3.24 -4.25
N ARG A 144 4.38 2.29 -3.78
CA ARG A 144 3.63 2.43 -2.52
C ARG A 144 4.56 2.53 -1.31
N LEU A 145 5.63 1.74 -1.27
CA LEU A 145 6.66 1.83 -0.23
C LEU A 145 7.34 3.20 -0.26
N ASN A 146 7.75 3.66 -1.43
CA ASN A 146 8.42 4.95 -1.59
C ASN A 146 7.52 6.15 -1.21
N LEU A 147 6.21 6.03 -1.34
CA LEU A 147 5.25 7.06 -0.94
C LEU A 147 4.97 7.10 0.57
N ASN A 148 5.36 6.05 1.31
CA ASN A 148 5.06 5.92 2.74
C ASN A 148 6.32 5.44 3.50
N PRO A 149 7.45 6.17 3.44
CA PRO A 149 8.71 5.69 4.02
C PRO A 149 8.66 5.54 5.53
N ASP A 150 7.81 6.31 6.21
CA ASP A 150 7.71 6.32 7.68
C ASP A 150 6.67 5.32 8.24
N ASP A 151 5.93 4.62 7.38
CA ASP A 151 4.98 3.58 7.79
C ASP A 151 5.70 2.23 7.92
N ALA A 152 6.35 2.00 9.06
CA ALA A 152 7.13 0.80 9.30
C ALA A 152 6.32 -0.51 9.17
N PRO A 153 5.08 -0.65 9.67
CA PRO A 153 4.26 -1.83 9.43
C PRO A 153 4.01 -2.08 7.94
N LEU A 154 3.71 -1.03 7.17
CA LEU A 154 3.52 -1.11 5.72
C LEU A 154 4.81 -1.53 5.03
N GLN A 155 5.97 -0.95 5.40
CA GLN A 155 7.28 -1.27 4.83
C GLN A 155 7.61 -2.75 5.01
N VAL A 156 7.49 -3.25 6.23
CA VAL A 156 7.81 -4.64 6.57
C VAL A 156 6.84 -5.63 5.91
N GLY A 157 5.54 -5.36 5.99
CA GLY A 157 4.50 -6.21 5.39
C GLY A 157 4.61 -6.29 3.88
N THR A 158 4.70 -5.15 3.23
CA THR A 158 4.80 -5.06 1.76
C THR A 158 6.15 -5.58 1.25
N GLY A 159 7.25 -5.34 1.98
CA GLY A 159 8.57 -5.88 1.64
C GLY A 159 8.56 -7.41 1.59
N LYS A 160 7.99 -8.07 2.61
CA LYS A 160 7.85 -9.53 2.63
C LYS A 160 7.01 -10.06 1.46
N GLU A 161 5.89 -9.41 1.13
CA GLU A 161 5.04 -9.79 0.00
C GLU A 161 5.76 -9.66 -1.34
N LEU A 162 6.57 -8.60 -1.51
CA LEU A 162 7.41 -8.40 -2.68
C LEU A 162 8.45 -9.51 -2.83
N ASP A 163 9.19 -9.83 -1.76
CA ASP A 163 10.21 -10.88 -1.77
C ASP A 163 9.60 -12.24 -2.13
N GLU A 164 8.44 -12.55 -1.56
CA GLU A 164 7.74 -13.82 -1.82
C GLU A 164 7.24 -13.92 -3.25
N ALA A 165 6.64 -12.85 -3.77
CA ALA A 165 6.13 -12.81 -5.14
C ALA A 165 7.27 -12.87 -6.16
N ALA A 166 8.37 -12.15 -5.93
CA ALA A 166 9.56 -12.20 -6.78
C ALA A 166 10.19 -13.60 -6.76
N ALA A 167 10.32 -14.22 -5.59
CA ALA A 167 10.86 -15.58 -5.47
C ALA A 167 10.00 -16.62 -6.22
N ARG A 168 8.66 -16.53 -6.09
CA ARG A 168 7.74 -17.39 -6.84
C ARG A 168 7.87 -17.20 -8.35
N GLN A 169 7.93 -15.96 -8.80
CA GLN A 169 8.08 -15.66 -10.25
C GLN A 169 9.37 -16.26 -10.81
N VAL A 170 10.50 -16.12 -10.10
CA VAL A 170 11.76 -16.73 -10.48
C VAL A 170 11.62 -18.25 -10.66
N LEU A 171 10.93 -18.92 -9.74
CA LEU A 171 10.72 -20.36 -9.81
C LEU A 171 9.83 -20.76 -10.98
N ILE A 172 8.75 -20.02 -11.24
CA ILE A 172 7.87 -20.21 -12.41
C ILE A 172 8.65 -20.03 -13.71
N ASP A 173 9.40 -18.94 -13.86
CA ASP A 173 10.12 -18.60 -15.08
C ASP A 173 11.27 -19.58 -15.38
N ARG A 174 11.91 -20.12 -14.36
CA ARG A 174 13.09 -20.98 -14.51
C ARG A 174 12.79 -22.47 -14.44
N LEU A 175 11.77 -22.87 -13.70
CA LEU A 175 11.42 -24.27 -13.48
C LEU A 175 10.08 -24.67 -14.09
N GLY A 176 9.29 -23.68 -14.56
CA GLY A 176 8.01 -23.88 -15.23
C GLY A 176 6.82 -24.08 -14.28
N GLU A 177 7.04 -24.17 -12.97
CA GLU A 177 5.96 -24.40 -12.00
C GLU A 177 6.23 -23.81 -10.61
N TYR A 178 5.15 -23.44 -9.93
CA TYR A 178 5.09 -23.16 -8.49
C TYR A 178 3.65 -23.39 -7.99
N PRO A 179 3.43 -24.10 -6.85
CA PRO A 179 4.42 -24.72 -5.98
C PRO A 179 5.06 -25.96 -6.61
N ILE A 180 6.36 -26.15 -6.36
CA ILE A 180 7.12 -27.23 -6.96
C ILE A 180 6.70 -28.57 -6.33
N GLY A 181 6.25 -29.52 -7.16
CA GLY A 181 5.76 -30.81 -6.69
C GLY A 181 4.47 -30.72 -5.87
N GLY A 182 3.64 -29.66 -6.08
CA GLY A 182 2.33 -29.50 -5.45
C GLY A 182 2.36 -29.04 -3.99
N HIS A 183 3.52 -28.75 -3.40
CA HIS A 183 3.65 -28.30 -2.02
C HIS A 183 4.20 -26.88 -1.97
N SER A 184 3.40 -25.92 -1.46
CA SER A 184 3.91 -24.60 -1.11
C SER A 184 4.88 -24.72 0.05
N GLY A 185 6.16 -24.43 -0.20
CA GLY A 185 7.16 -24.34 0.86
C GLY A 185 6.91 -23.14 1.77
N SER A 186 7.52 -23.14 2.95
CA SER A 186 7.58 -21.93 3.76
C SER A 186 8.32 -20.82 3.00
N PHE A 187 8.04 -19.56 3.33
CA PHE A 187 8.72 -18.41 2.70
C PHE A 187 10.26 -18.56 2.69
N PRO A 188 10.95 -18.96 3.79
CA PRO A 188 12.39 -19.19 3.77
C PRO A 188 12.84 -20.22 2.73
N ALA A 189 12.10 -21.31 2.59
CA ALA A 189 12.41 -22.37 1.62
C ALA A 189 12.21 -21.89 0.18
N THR A 190 11.12 -21.15 -0.09
CA THR A 190 10.84 -20.56 -1.40
C THR A 190 11.93 -19.56 -1.79
N LEU A 191 12.31 -18.65 -0.88
CA LEU A 191 13.36 -17.66 -1.10
C LEU A 191 14.72 -18.34 -1.36
N ALA A 192 15.12 -19.31 -0.54
CA ALA A 192 16.37 -20.05 -0.72
C ALA A 192 16.43 -20.73 -2.10
N ARG A 193 15.33 -21.37 -2.50
CA ARG A 193 15.25 -22.07 -3.77
C ARG A 193 15.32 -21.10 -4.97
N ALA A 194 14.65 -19.94 -4.88
CA ALA A 194 14.75 -18.92 -5.90
C ALA A 194 16.18 -18.40 -6.06
N PHE A 195 16.86 -18.10 -4.96
CA PHE A 195 18.27 -17.67 -4.97
C PHE A 195 19.18 -18.71 -5.65
N VAL A 196 19.09 -19.98 -5.24
CA VAL A 196 19.87 -21.06 -5.86
C VAL A 196 19.55 -21.19 -7.36
N THR A 197 18.28 -21.08 -7.75
CA THR A 197 17.83 -21.23 -9.14
C THR A 197 18.42 -20.16 -10.07
N ILE A 198 18.69 -18.98 -9.57
CA ILE A 198 19.34 -17.88 -10.35
C ILE A 198 20.85 -17.80 -10.10
N GLY A 199 21.43 -18.80 -9.44
CA GLY A 199 22.87 -18.89 -9.20
C GLY A 199 23.40 -17.97 -8.11
N LEU A 200 22.52 -17.52 -7.19
CA LEU A 200 22.93 -16.78 -6.00
C LEU A 200 23.27 -17.76 -4.86
N ASP A 201 24.37 -17.51 -4.18
CA ASP A 201 24.79 -18.33 -3.05
C ASP A 201 23.91 -18.08 -1.81
N VAL A 202 23.49 -19.18 -1.18
CA VAL A 202 22.75 -19.18 0.08
C VAL A 202 23.59 -19.98 1.08
N ALA A 203 24.28 -19.31 1.97
CA ALA A 203 25.04 -20.01 3.00
C ALA A 203 24.35 -19.93 4.36
N PRO A 204 24.35 -21.03 5.10
CA PRO A 204 23.74 -21.06 6.43
C PRO A 204 24.56 -20.31 7.49
N ASP A 205 25.83 -20.05 7.26
CA ASP A 205 26.73 -19.47 8.26
C ASP A 205 27.61 -18.35 7.68
N LEU A 206 27.32 -17.11 8.10
CA LEU A 206 28.13 -15.92 7.75
C LEU A 206 29.48 -15.89 8.44
N SER A 207 29.64 -16.51 9.61
CA SER A 207 30.85 -16.44 10.41
C SER A 207 32.04 -17.16 9.78
N ALA A 208 31.76 -18.20 8.99
CA ALA A 208 32.76 -18.94 8.25
C ALA A 208 33.32 -18.25 7.01
N GLN A 209 32.80 -17.05 6.64
CA GLN A 209 32.97 -16.49 5.31
C GLN A 209 33.58 -15.09 5.26
N LEU A 210 34.24 -14.63 6.33
CA LEU A 210 34.95 -13.35 6.35
C LEU A 210 36.02 -13.21 5.23
N ASN A 211 36.42 -14.34 4.60
CA ASN A 211 37.36 -14.39 3.48
C ASN A 211 36.70 -14.82 2.14
N ALA A 212 35.36 -14.87 2.08
CA ALA A 212 34.67 -15.24 0.85
C ALA A 212 34.68 -14.10 -0.18
N ASP A 213 34.50 -14.47 -1.46
CA ASP A 213 34.27 -13.51 -2.55
C ASP A 213 33.20 -12.47 -2.13
N PRO A 214 33.49 -11.15 -2.26
CA PRO A 214 32.54 -10.10 -1.90
C PRO A 214 31.18 -10.24 -2.56
N ARG A 215 31.11 -10.79 -3.76
CA ARG A 215 29.83 -11.06 -4.45
C ARG A 215 28.99 -12.07 -3.69
N ARG A 216 29.62 -13.16 -3.22
CA ARG A 216 28.93 -14.17 -2.40
C ARG A 216 28.43 -13.59 -1.09
N GLN A 217 29.22 -12.72 -0.46
CA GLN A 217 28.79 -12.02 0.76
C GLN A 217 27.55 -11.17 0.52
N VAL A 218 27.49 -10.44 -0.60
CA VAL A 218 26.29 -9.66 -0.97
C VAL A 218 25.07 -10.57 -1.14
N HIS A 219 25.19 -11.70 -1.87
CA HIS A 219 24.08 -12.63 -2.05
C HIS A 219 23.53 -13.15 -0.72
N GLN A 220 24.43 -13.50 0.20
CA GLN A 220 24.05 -13.99 1.53
C GLN A 220 23.41 -12.91 2.39
N CYS A 221 23.94 -11.68 2.36
CA CYS A 221 23.33 -10.56 3.06
C CYS A 221 21.91 -10.28 2.55
N LEU A 222 21.67 -10.32 1.25
CA LEU A 222 20.34 -10.16 0.67
C LEU A 222 19.37 -11.26 1.12
N PHE A 223 19.82 -12.52 1.10
CA PHE A 223 19.04 -13.65 1.59
C PHE A 223 18.67 -13.50 3.07
N LEU A 224 19.65 -13.19 3.90
CA LEU A 224 19.43 -12.98 5.34
C LEU A 224 18.55 -11.77 5.64
N LEU A 225 18.66 -10.71 4.82
CA LEU A 225 17.77 -9.56 4.93
C LEU A 225 16.30 -9.96 4.69
N GLY A 226 16.02 -10.72 3.63
CA GLY A 226 14.67 -11.24 3.36
C GLY A 226 14.14 -12.11 4.52
N LEU A 227 14.99 -12.97 5.09
CA LEU A 227 14.62 -13.76 6.27
C LEU A 227 14.34 -12.87 7.50
N ALA A 228 15.15 -11.82 7.71
CA ALA A 228 14.97 -10.90 8.82
C ALA A 228 13.68 -10.09 8.69
N VAL A 229 13.36 -9.61 7.50
CA VAL A 229 12.09 -8.92 7.19
C VAL A 229 10.89 -9.84 7.49
N ASN A 230 10.96 -11.11 7.07
CA ASN A 230 9.90 -12.06 7.37
C ASN A 230 9.72 -12.31 8.88
N ARG A 231 10.81 -12.42 9.64
CA ARG A 231 10.74 -12.55 11.10
C ARG A 231 10.14 -11.31 11.75
N LEU A 232 10.63 -10.13 11.38
CA LEU A 232 10.12 -8.85 11.88
C LEU A 232 8.63 -8.70 11.63
N ARG A 233 8.16 -9.07 10.44
CA ARG A 233 6.73 -9.07 10.09
C ARG A 233 5.92 -10.01 10.99
N ASN A 234 6.43 -11.21 11.25
CA ASN A 234 5.75 -12.19 12.09
C ASN A 234 5.71 -11.74 13.57
N ASP A 235 6.81 -11.15 14.06
CA ASP A 235 6.92 -10.65 15.43
C ASP A 235 6.05 -9.41 15.66
N ALA A 236 5.93 -8.54 14.65
CA ALA A 236 5.08 -7.35 14.70
C ALA A 236 3.57 -7.64 14.56
N GLY A 237 3.17 -8.89 14.33
CA GLY A 237 1.76 -9.27 14.19
C GLY A 237 1.03 -8.67 12.97
N THR A 238 1.76 -8.13 12.00
CA THR A 238 1.18 -7.46 10.81
C THR A 238 0.62 -8.43 9.76
N GLY A 239 0.51 -9.72 10.08
CA GLY A 239 -0.02 -10.74 9.20
C GLY A 239 -1.11 -11.55 9.85
N HIS A 240 -2.35 -11.23 9.55
CA HIS A 240 -3.59 -11.90 9.96
C HIS A 240 -3.98 -11.72 11.44
N GLY A 241 -4.61 -10.58 11.75
CA GLY A 241 -5.65 -10.48 12.78
C GLY A 241 -5.28 -10.96 14.19
N ILE A 242 -4.09 -10.65 14.69
CA ILE A 242 -3.86 -10.72 16.14
C ILE A 242 -4.50 -9.47 16.72
N PRO A 243 -5.50 -9.59 17.61
CA PRO A 243 -6.06 -8.42 18.31
C PRO A 243 -4.93 -7.70 19.05
N ASP A 244 -4.98 -6.37 19.07
CA ASP A 244 -4.08 -5.57 19.91
C ASP A 244 -4.03 -6.17 21.30
N PRO A 245 -2.84 -6.30 21.92
CA PRO A 245 -2.75 -6.73 23.30
C PRO A 245 -3.56 -5.74 24.16
N PRO A 246 -4.34 -6.20 25.15
CA PRO A 246 -5.15 -5.33 25.97
C PRO A 246 -4.26 -4.23 26.58
N GLU A 247 -4.61 -2.98 26.35
CA GLU A 247 -3.98 -1.84 26.97
C GLU A 247 -4.00 -2.05 28.50
N GLY A 248 -2.84 -2.18 29.10
CA GLY A 248 -2.73 -2.19 30.55
C GLY A 248 -1.94 -3.31 31.18
N ARG A 249 -0.66 -3.41 30.87
CA ARG A 249 0.33 -3.89 31.84
C ARG A 249 1.66 -3.21 31.59
N ALA A 250 1.87 -2.11 32.31
CA ALA A 250 3.22 -1.62 32.50
C ALA A 250 4.08 -2.75 33.12
N PRO A 251 5.30 -2.99 32.61
CA PRO A 251 6.18 -3.97 33.22
C PRO A 251 6.50 -3.49 34.66
N SER A 252 6.14 -4.30 35.64
CA SER A 252 6.55 -4.11 37.03
C SER A 252 8.08 -4.18 37.08
N LEU A 253 8.73 -3.07 37.42
CA LEU A 253 10.15 -3.04 37.75
C LEU A 253 10.43 -4.01 38.91
N PRO A 254 11.51 -4.80 38.86
CA PRO A 254 11.91 -5.63 39.98
C PRO A 254 12.28 -4.75 41.17
N PRO A 255 12.04 -5.20 42.40
CA PRO A 255 12.41 -4.44 43.62
C PRO A 255 13.93 -4.28 43.67
N ASN A 256 14.34 -3.05 44.00
CA ASN A 256 15.72 -2.67 44.19
C ASN A 256 16.28 -3.44 45.43
N PRO A 257 17.40 -4.18 45.32
CA PRO A 257 18.04 -4.77 46.50
C PRO A 257 18.71 -3.67 47.31
N GLY A 258 18.24 -3.48 48.56
CA GLY A 258 18.90 -2.66 49.54
C GLY A 258 20.17 -3.31 50.11
#